data_304615ce01e47ff3ffdee2766609b589
#
_entry.id   304615ce01e47ff3ffdee2766609b589
#
_cell.length_a   1.000
_cell.length_b   1.000
_cell.length_c   1.000
_cell.angle_alpha   90.00
_cell.angle_beta   90.00
_cell.angle_gamma   90.00
#
_symmetry.space_group_name_H-M   'P 1'
#
loop_
_entity.id
_entity.type
_entity.pdbx_description
1 polymer ?
#
loop_
_entity_poly.entity_id
_entity_poly.type
_entity_poly.pdbx_seq_one_letter_code
_entity_poly.pdbx_strand_id
1 'polypeptide(L)'
;MLELSPTITRQYIDAVAVFDALTEATEEAAQVRGGMYWHAGPASSPQAQYLVRTSPAGAETSLGPRTPETQAIYDKFMQRKQASAERLTGLKAALEQQQRMNRALRVGRVDPLVVALLNRLASTHLSEHFRVVGTHALYAYEAAAGVRLEADTLATRDIDLLWDTRKRIIFSTQLARVDSSMLGVLKKVDPTFRIRQSQKYTAVNKDGFEVDIIRRERTGDDPHPIKLSDADEHLNTVHPATFVAFKRWMAGQPDRDPLKRRRDVLQADAVQVLLEQYLPQV
;
A
#
# COMPACT_ATOMS: atom_id res chain seq x y z
N MET A 1 11.31 -12.25 -22.16
CA MET A 1 11.46 -12.32 -20.69
C MET A 1 12.93 -12.39 -20.33
N LEU A 2 13.40 -11.65 -19.34
CA LEU A 2 14.81 -11.54 -18.94
C LEU A 2 14.93 -11.79 -17.43
N GLU A 3 15.79 -12.69 -17.01
CA GLU A 3 16.09 -12.90 -15.59
C GLU A 3 16.83 -11.71 -14.99
N LEU A 4 16.57 -11.39 -13.73
CA LEU A 4 17.26 -10.34 -13.02
C LEU A 4 18.69 -10.77 -12.70
N SER A 5 19.65 -9.86 -12.84
CA SER A 5 21.01 -10.14 -12.39
C SER A 5 21.07 -10.30 -10.87
N PRO A 6 22.05 -11.06 -10.32
CA PRO A 6 22.22 -11.22 -8.88
C PRO A 6 22.29 -9.88 -8.12
N THR A 7 22.88 -8.86 -8.71
CA THR A 7 22.97 -7.52 -8.12
C THR A 7 21.59 -6.87 -7.98
N ILE A 8 20.74 -6.97 -9.00
CA ILE A 8 19.38 -6.43 -9.00
C ILE A 8 18.52 -7.21 -8.00
N THR A 9 18.61 -8.54 -8.00
CA THR A 9 17.88 -9.40 -7.06
C THR A 9 18.25 -9.09 -5.61
N ARG A 10 19.53 -8.94 -5.32
CA ARG A 10 19.99 -8.54 -3.98
C ARG A 10 19.44 -7.18 -3.58
N GLN A 11 19.53 -6.19 -4.46
CA GLN A 11 19.01 -4.86 -4.19
C GLN A 11 17.50 -4.87 -3.92
N TYR A 12 16.76 -5.70 -4.66
CA TYR A 12 15.32 -5.90 -4.43
C TYR A 12 15.07 -6.44 -3.00
N ILE A 13 15.77 -7.49 -2.61
CA ILE A 13 15.65 -8.10 -1.27
C ILE A 13 15.96 -7.08 -0.18
N ASP A 14 17.06 -6.32 -0.34
CA ASP A 14 17.49 -5.31 0.64
C ASP A 14 16.43 -4.19 0.77
N ALA A 15 15.84 -3.76 -0.35
CA ALA A 15 14.81 -2.73 -0.36
C ALA A 15 13.51 -3.21 0.30
N VAL A 16 13.06 -4.44 0.02
CA VAL A 16 11.88 -5.06 0.66
C VAL A 16 12.09 -5.17 2.17
N ALA A 17 13.25 -5.63 2.62
CA ALA A 17 13.55 -5.76 4.04
C ALA A 17 13.47 -4.41 4.79
N VAL A 18 13.96 -3.33 4.19
CA VAL A 18 13.85 -1.98 4.77
C VAL A 18 12.40 -1.49 4.78
N PHE A 19 11.64 -1.76 3.73
CA PHE A 19 10.24 -1.39 3.65
C PHE A 19 9.39 -2.11 4.70
N ASP A 20 9.58 -3.42 4.86
CA ASP A 20 8.89 -4.22 5.88
C ASP A 20 9.22 -3.74 7.30
N ALA A 21 10.50 -3.48 7.58
CA ALA A 21 10.92 -2.93 8.86
C ALA A 21 10.30 -1.55 9.15
N LEU A 22 10.15 -0.69 8.13
CA LEU A 22 9.50 0.61 8.28
C LEU A 22 7.99 0.45 8.54
N THR A 23 7.34 -0.51 7.89
CA THR A 23 5.92 -0.81 8.11
C THR A 23 5.68 -1.25 9.55
N GLU A 24 6.46 -2.22 10.06
CA GLU A 24 6.41 -2.66 11.45
C GLU A 24 6.67 -1.51 12.44
N ALA A 25 7.72 -0.72 12.20
CA ALA A 25 8.05 0.41 13.07
C ALA A 25 6.94 1.47 13.08
N THR A 26 6.21 1.64 11.97
CA THR A 26 5.07 2.56 11.88
C THR A 26 3.89 2.06 12.72
N GLU A 27 3.62 0.76 12.69
CA GLU A 27 2.59 0.12 13.53
C GLU A 27 2.94 0.19 15.02
N GLU A 28 4.21 -0.10 15.39
CA GLU A 28 4.69 0.04 16.78
C GLU A 28 4.58 1.47 17.28
N ALA A 29 4.97 2.46 16.47
CA ALA A 29 4.86 3.86 16.82
C ALA A 29 3.40 4.32 17.00
N ALA A 30 2.45 3.68 16.29
CA ALA A 30 1.04 3.93 16.47
C ALA A 30 0.54 3.60 17.89
N GLN A 31 1.17 2.63 18.58
CA GLN A 31 0.81 2.24 19.95
C GLN A 31 1.23 3.29 21.00
N VAL A 32 2.23 4.12 20.70
CA VAL A 32 2.72 5.19 21.57
C VAL A 32 2.32 6.58 21.11
N ARG A 33 1.32 6.66 20.23
CA ARG A 33 0.71 7.94 19.82
C ARG A 33 0.06 8.65 21.00
N GLY A 34 -0.05 9.96 20.91
CA GLY A 34 -0.51 10.82 22.01
C GLY A 34 0.65 11.29 22.88
N GLY A 35 0.33 11.67 24.10
CA GLY A 35 1.30 12.20 25.06
C GLY A 35 1.11 11.62 26.44
N MET A 36 2.11 11.85 27.28
CA MET A 36 2.04 11.60 28.70
C MET A 36 2.75 12.75 29.42
N TYR A 37 2.17 13.32 30.44
CA TYR A 37 2.74 14.45 31.15
C TYR A 37 2.25 14.51 32.59
N TRP A 38 2.96 15.27 33.44
CA TRP A 38 2.61 15.51 34.82
C TRP A 38 1.77 16.77 34.90
N HIS A 39 0.51 16.62 35.33
CA HIS A 39 -0.41 17.73 35.60
C HIS A 39 -0.31 18.14 37.07
N ALA A 40 -0.29 19.45 37.35
CA ALA A 40 -0.33 19.98 38.71
C ALA A 40 -1.66 19.66 39.38
N GLY A 41 -1.64 19.41 40.68
CA GLY A 41 -2.82 19.15 41.47
C GLY A 41 -3.74 20.38 41.60
N PRO A 42 -4.94 20.19 42.19
CA PRO A 42 -5.88 21.28 42.43
C PRO A 42 -5.29 22.31 43.42
N ALA A 43 -5.91 23.49 43.48
CA ALA A 43 -5.49 24.59 44.33
C ALA A 43 -5.40 24.20 45.81
N SER A 44 -6.14 23.18 46.25
CA SER A 44 -6.08 22.61 47.60
C SER A 44 -4.83 21.74 47.88
N SER A 45 -4.12 21.32 46.81
CA SER A 45 -2.91 20.49 46.92
C SER A 45 -1.95 20.81 45.74
N PRO A 46 -1.43 22.04 45.68
CA PRO A 46 -0.68 22.52 44.50
C PRO A 46 0.65 21.79 44.26
N GLN A 47 1.17 21.09 45.28
CA GLN A 47 2.38 20.27 45.14
C GLN A 47 2.11 18.85 44.63
N ALA A 48 0.86 18.40 44.63
CA ALA A 48 0.49 17.11 44.06
C ALA A 48 0.64 17.15 42.54
N GLN A 49 1.18 16.07 41.98
CA GLN A 49 1.27 15.89 40.53
C GLN A 49 0.54 14.62 40.14
N TYR A 50 -0.19 14.67 39.05
CA TYR A 50 -0.95 13.53 38.51
C TYR A 50 -0.45 13.20 37.12
N LEU A 51 -0.20 11.92 36.86
CA LEU A 51 0.17 11.47 35.52
C LEU A 51 -1.07 11.48 34.63
N VAL A 52 -1.00 12.21 33.52
CA VAL A 52 -2.07 12.30 32.52
C VAL A 52 -1.57 11.74 31.20
N ARG A 53 -2.37 10.86 30.60
CA ARG A 53 -2.18 10.38 29.25
C ARG A 53 -3.16 11.06 28.31
N THR A 54 -2.64 11.59 27.18
CA THR A 54 -3.46 12.13 26.09
C THR A 54 -3.55 11.12 24.95
N SER A 55 -4.75 10.93 24.42
CA SER A 55 -4.96 10.18 23.17
C SER A 55 -4.55 11.03 21.95
N PRO A 56 -4.36 10.43 20.75
CA PRO A 56 -4.14 11.19 19.51
C PRO A 56 -5.27 12.18 19.18
N ALA A 57 -6.47 11.95 19.67
CA ALA A 57 -7.63 12.81 19.50
C ALA A 57 -7.76 13.91 20.58
N GLY A 58 -6.76 14.01 21.49
CA GLY A 58 -6.75 15.02 22.55
C GLY A 58 -7.53 14.64 23.80
N ALA A 59 -8.16 13.46 23.89
CA ALA A 59 -8.82 13.02 25.13
C ALA A 59 -7.78 12.71 26.20
N GLU A 60 -8.03 13.20 27.43
CA GLU A 60 -7.14 13.07 28.57
C GLU A 60 -7.67 12.04 29.56
N THR A 61 -6.75 11.24 30.12
CA THR A 61 -7.05 10.24 31.15
C THR A 61 -5.99 10.34 32.24
N SER A 62 -6.43 10.55 33.48
CA SER A 62 -5.53 10.52 34.64
C SER A 62 -5.19 9.07 35.01
N LEU A 63 -3.91 8.79 35.19
CA LEU A 63 -3.36 7.50 35.61
C LEU A 63 -3.02 7.46 37.11
N GLY A 64 -3.28 8.55 37.83
CA GLY A 64 -3.09 8.63 39.28
C GLY A 64 -2.03 9.63 39.73
N PRO A 65 -1.83 9.78 41.05
CA PRO A 65 -0.86 10.68 41.63
C PRO A 65 0.58 10.21 41.35
N ARG A 66 1.53 11.09 41.50
CA ARG A 66 2.97 10.78 41.31
C ARG A 66 3.46 9.85 42.41
N THR A 67 3.71 8.63 42.02
CA THR A 67 4.29 7.57 42.85
C THR A 67 5.46 6.93 42.10
N PRO A 68 6.30 6.07 42.75
CA PRO A 68 7.30 5.31 42.01
C PRO A 68 6.73 4.49 40.83
N GLU A 69 5.52 3.94 40.99
CA GLU A 69 4.85 3.13 39.97
C GLU A 69 4.43 4.01 38.76
N THR A 70 3.78 5.16 39.00
CA THR A 70 3.38 6.07 37.92
C THR A 70 4.59 6.74 37.26
N GLN A 71 5.66 6.99 38.03
CA GLN A 71 6.95 7.45 37.47
C GLN A 71 7.52 6.41 36.51
N ALA A 72 7.55 5.13 36.91
CA ALA A 72 8.04 4.03 36.05
C ALA A 72 7.18 3.89 34.76
N ILE A 73 5.86 4.09 34.85
CA ILE A 73 4.96 4.10 33.66
C ILE A 73 5.34 5.25 32.73
N TYR A 74 5.53 6.46 33.26
CA TYR A 74 5.94 7.62 32.50
C TYR A 74 7.29 7.39 31.78
N ASP A 75 8.30 6.97 32.54
CA ASP A 75 9.65 6.75 32.02
C ASP A 75 9.66 5.70 30.90
N LYS A 76 8.98 4.58 31.12
CA LYS A 76 8.82 3.52 30.10
C LYS A 76 8.10 4.00 28.85
N PHE A 77 7.05 4.82 29.01
CA PHE A 77 6.34 5.40 27.87
C PHE A 77 7.23 6.35 27.08
N MET A 78 7.94 7.27 27.75
CA MET A 78 8.83 8.23 27.11
C MET A 78 9.98 7.53 26.39
N GLN A 79 10.60 6.53 27.04
CA GLN A 79 11.66 5.72 26.43
C GLN A 79 11.16 5.02 25.15
N ARG A 80 10.01 4.36 25.20
CA ARG A 80 9.42 3.69 24.03
C ARG A 80 9.09 4.69 22.92
N LYS A 81 8.54 5.85 23.27
CA LYS A 81 8.19 6.90 22.32
C LYS A 81 9.42 7.44 21.60
N GLN A 82 10.49 7.70 22.35
CA GLN A 82 11.74 8.18 21.76
C GLN A 82 12.39 7.11 20.88
N ALA A 83 12.53 5.88 21.36
CA ALA A 83 13.09 4.77 20.58
C ALA A 83 12.32 4.53 19.28
N SER A 84 10.98 4.59 19.32
CA SER A 84 10.13 4.47 18.11
C SER A 84 10.37 5.61 17.13
N ALA A 85 10.52 6.85 17.63
CA ALA A 85 10.77 8.02 16.78
C ALA A 85 12.14 7.95 16.09
N GLU A 86 13.17 7.53 16.83
CA GLU A 86 14.52 7.34 16.30
C GLU A 86 14.56 6.22 15.26
N ARG A 87 13.91 5.06 15.55
CA ARG A 87 13.80 3.93 14.63
C ARG A 87 13.11 4.35 13.33
N LEU A 88 11.96 5.06 13.41
CA LEU A 88 11.26 5.57 12.23
C LEU A 88 12.11 6.53 11.40
N THR A 89 12.85 7.42 12.05
CA THR A 89 13.73 8.39 11.36
C THR A 89 14.84 7.65 10.60
N GLY A 90 15.49 6.69 11.26
CA GLY A 90 16.54 5.87 10.64
C GLY A 90 16.03 5.04 9.46
N LEU A 91 14.86 4.37 9.61
CA LEU A 91 14.27 3.54 8.56
C LEU A 91 13.77 4.38 7.37
N LYS A 92 13.23 5.57 7.59
CA LYS A 92 12.88 6.49 6.49
C LYS A 92 14.12 6.89 5.68
N ALA A 93 15.21 7.24 6.35
CA ALA A 93 16.46 7.57 5.66
C ALA A 93 17.04 6.37 4.91
N ALA A 94 16.97 5.16 5.49
CA ALA A 94 17.37 3.94 4.83
C ALA A 94 16.50 3.64 3.59
N LEU A 95 15.17 3.80 3.69
CA LEU A 95 14.27 3.62 2.54
C LEU A 95 14.58 4.61 1.41
N GLU A 96 14.82 5.89 1.72
CA GLU A 96 15.24 6.88 0.72
C GLU A 96 16.55 6.48 0.03
N GLN A 97 17.49 5.88 0.75
CA GLN A 97 18.72 5.35 0.16
C GLN A 97 18.41 4.18 -0.77
N GLN A 98 17.59 3.22 -0.33
CA GLN A 98 17.18 2.09 -1.19
C GLN A 98 16.46 2.57 -2.46
N GLN A 99 15.58 3.55 -2.35
CA GLN A 99 14.89 4.12 -3.52
C GLN A 99 15.86 4.78 -4.51
N ARG A 100 16.93 5.43 -4.04
CA ARG A 100 17.98 5.95 -4.94
C ARG A 100 18.72 4.83 -5.65
N MET A 101 19.07 3.75 -4.94
CA MET A 101 19.73 2.58 -5.50
C MET A 101 18.81 1.84 -6.47
N ASN A 102 17.54 1.67 -6.14
CA ASN A 102 16.53 1.08 -7.00
C ASN A 102 16.43 1.82 -8.35
N ARG A 103 16.39 3.16 -8.31
CA ARG A 103 16.41 3.97 -9.54
C ARG A 103 17.69 3.79 -10.36
N ALA A 104 18.86 3.79 -9.72
CA ALA A 104 20.14 3.64 -10.40
C ALA A 104 20.28 2.26 -11.06
N LEU A 105 19.83 1.19 -10.40
CA LEU A 105 19.88 -0.19 -10.88
C LEU A 105 18.63 -0.59 -11.68
N ARG A 106 17.64 0.32 -11.78
CA ARG A 106 16.34 0.05 -12.43
C ARG A 106 15.67 -1.19 -11.83
N VAL A 107 15.73 -1.31 -10.52
CA VAL A 107 14.97 -2.30 -9.75
C VAL A 107 13.48 -1.94 -9.78
N GLY A 108 12.61 -1.85 -9.54
CA GLY A 108 11.23 -1.39 -9.72
C GLY A 108 11.03 -0.53 -10.97
N ARG A 109 9.92 -0.73 -11.64
CA ARG A 109 9.53 -0.05 -12.88
C ARG A 109 8.12 0.55 -12.80
N VAL A 110 7.48 0.47 -11.65
CA VAL A 110 6.15 1.04 -11.41
C VAL A 110 6.24 2.56 -11.50
N ASP A 111 5.25 3.18 -12.12
CA ASP A 111 5.17 4.63 -12.22
C ASP A 111 5.13 5.26 -10.81
N PRO A 112 5.94 6.31 -10.54
CA PRO A 112 5.97 6.98 -9.23
C PRO A 112 4.58 7.47 -8.75
N LEU A 113 3.69 7.86 -9.67
CA LEU A 113 2.32 8.24 -9.32
C LEU A 113 1.54 7.04 -8.76
N VAL A 114 1.70 5.85 -9.37
CA VAL A 114 1.07 4.61 -8.90
C VAL A 114 1.58 4.25 -7.51
N VAL A 115 2.89 4.29 -7.30
CA VAL A 115 3.51 4.07 -5.98
C VAL A 115 2.93 5.04 -4.95
N ALA A 116 2.86 6.34 -5.27
CA ALA A 116 2.29 7.33 -4.36
C ALA A 116 0.81 7.09 -4.04
N LEU A 117 0.01 6.66 -5.03
CA LEU A 117 -1.40 6.30 -4.84
C LEU A 117 -1.56 5.09 -3.91
N LEU A 118 -0.78 4.03 -4.12
CA LEU A 118 -0.82 2.82 -3.31
C LEU A 118 -0.34 3.08 -1.88
N ASN A 119 0.75 3.84 -1.71
CA ASN A 119 1.23 4.29 -0.40
C ASN A 119 0.18 5.13 0.33
N ARG A 120 -0.56 5.97 -0.40
CA ARG A 120 -1.66 6.74 0.19
C ARG A 120 -2.79 5.83 0.67
N LEU A 121 -3.18 4.83 -0.11
CA LEU A 121 -4.17 3.83 0.30
C LEU A 121 -3.69 3.03 1.52
N ALA A 122 -2.43 2.61 1.54
CA ALA A 122 -1.84 1.86 2.65
C ALA A 122 -1.81 2.70 3.94
N SER A 123 -1.30 3.93 3.89
CA SER A 123 -1.20 4.81 5.06
C SER A 123 -2.55 5.22 5.65
N THR A 124 -3.63 5.06 4.90
CA THR A 124 -5.00 5.33 5.32
C THR A 124 -5.80 4.08 5.66
N HIS A 125 -5.17 2.92 5.65
CA HIS A 125 -5.79 1.60 5.86
C HIS A 125 -6.91 1.27 4.85
N LEU A 126 -6.87 1.90 3.68
CA LEU A 126 -7.82 1.63 2.59
C LEU A 126 -7.33 0.53 1.64
N SER A 127 -6.03 0.22 1.63
CA SER A 127 -5.42 -0.78 0.74
C SER A 127 -6.01 -2.18 0.91
N GLU A 128 -6.46 -2.56 2.11
CA GLU A 128 -7.08 -3.87 2.38
C GLU A 128 -8.41 -4.09 1.64
N HIS A 129 -9.01 -3.01 1.13
CA HIS A 129 -10.27 -3.07 0.39
C HIS A 129 -10.09 -3.16 -1.11
N PHE A 130 -8.87 -3.04 -1.60
CA PHE A 130 -8.57 -3.03 -3.01
C PHE A 130 -7.58 -4.13 -3.40
N ARG A 131 -7.68 -4.56 -4.66
CA ARG A 131 -6.69 -5.38 -5.33
C ARG A 131 -6.28 -4.66 -6.60
N VAL A 132 -4.98 -4.55 -6.81
CA VAL A 132 -4.47 -4.07 -8.08
C VAL A 132 -4.69 -5.17 -9.11
N VAL A 133 -5.33 -4.85 -10.20
CA VAL A 133 -5.57 -5.77 -11.32
C VAL A 133 -5.08 -5.13 -12.62
N GLY A 134 -5.34 -5.75 -13.76
CA GLY A 134 -4.88 -5.21 -15.04
C GLY A 134 -3.35 -5.23 -15.17
N THR A 135 -2.82 -4.32 -15.97
CA THR A 135 -1.40 -4.30 -16.32
C THR A 135 -0.48 -4.09 -15.12
N HIS A 136 -0.90 -3.31 -14.12
CA HIS A 136 -0.06 -3.06 -12.93
C HIS A 136 0.14 -4.30 -12.05
N ALA A 137 -0.73 -5.32 -12.12
CA ALA A 137 -0.51 -6.60 -11.44
C ALA A 137 0.74 -7.33 -11.97
N LEU A 138 1.12 -7.10 -13.23
CA LEU A 138 2.28 -7.73 -13.85
C LEU A 138 3.60 -7.35 -13.17
N TYR A 139 3.71 -6.12 -12.65
CA TYR A 139 4.90 -5.71 -11.90
C TYR A 139 5.11 -6.53 -10.63
N ALA A 140 4.01 -6.87 -9.93
CA ALA A 140 4.08 -7.72 -8.75
C ALA A 140 4.49 -9.15 -9.11
N TYR A 141 3.96 -9.70 -10.21
CA TYR A 141 4.36 -11.04 -10.69
C TYR A 141 5.80 -11.06 -11.17
N GLU A 142 6.24 -10.03 -11.88
CA GLU A 142 7.62 -9.83 -12.33
C GLU A 142 8.59 -9.82 -11.13
N ALA A 143 8.26 -9.05 -10.11
CA ALA A 143 9.07 -8.94 -8.90
C ALA A 143 9.14 -10.27 -8.14
N ALA A 144 8.00 -10.96 -7.96
CA ALA A 144 7.94 -12.26 -7.29
C ALA A 144 8.70 -13.36 -8.03
N ALA A 145 8.71 -13.31 -9.37
CA ALA A 145 9.40 -14.27 -10.23
C ALA A 145 10.90 -13.97 -10.44
N GLY A 146 11.38 -12.80 -10.02
CA GLY A 146 12.76 -12.38 -10.22
C GLY A 146 13.13 -12.17 -11.70
N VAL A 147 12.15 -11.76 -12.53
CA VAL A 147 12.33 -11.56 -13.98
C VAL A 147 11.85 -10.20 -14.43
N ARG A 148 12.15 -9.83 -15.68
CA ARG A 148 11.59 -8.68 -16.38
C ARG A 148 10.77 -9.12 -17.58
N LEU A 149 9.55 -8.64 -17.64
CA LEU A 149 8.68 -8.76 -18.79
C LEU A 149 9.05 -7.72 -19.87
N GLU A 150 8.67 -7.96 -21.09
CA GLU A 150 8.90 -7.05 -22.21
C GLU A 150 8.04 -5.78 -22.04
N ALA A 151 8.57 -4.64 -22.50
CA ALA A 151 7.91 -3.34 -22.31
C ALA A 151 6.51 -3.29 -22.92
N ASP A 152 6.30 -3.98 -24.05
CA ASP A 152 5.00 -4.01 -24.75
C ASP A 152 3.88 -4.67 -23.93
N THR A 153 4.23 -5.57 -22.99
CA THR A 153 3.25 -6.17 -22.08
C THR A 153 2.84 -5.23 -20.95
N LEU A 154 3.68 -4.24 -20.62
CA LEU A 154 3.54 -3.36 -19.47
C LEU A 154 3.06 -1.95 -19.80
N ALA A 155 2.99 -1.59 -21.10
CA ALA A 155 2.58 -0.27 -21.53
C ALA A 155 1.12 0.03 -21.13
N THR A 156 0.95 0.94 -20.14
CA THR A 156 -0.36 1.37 -19.69
C THR A 156 -0.29 2.80 -19.11
N ARG A 157 -1.44 3.50 -19.08
CA ARG A 157 -1.60 4.82 -18.44
C ARG A 157 -2.80 4.82 -17.48
N ASP A 158 -3.15 3.65 -16.99
CA ASP A 158 -4.28 3.43 -16.09
C ASP A 158 -3.89 2.45 -14.99
N ILE A 159 -4.46 2.61 -13.80
CA ILE A 159 -4.44 1.62 -12.74
C ILE A 159 -5.86 1.15 -12.47
N ASP A 160 -6.02 -0.16 -12.49
CA ASP A 160 -7.28 -0.83 -12.17
C ASP A 160 -7.27 -1.30 -10.71
N LEU A 161 -8.19 -0.77 -9.90
CA LEU A 161 -8.39 -1.13 -8.50
C LEU A 161 -9.69 -1.93 -8.36
N LEU A 162 -9.57 -3.23 -8.15
CA LEU A 162 -10.70 -4.09 -7.87
C LEU A 162 -11.12 -3.94 -6.42
N TRP A 163 -12.33 -3.42 -6.18
CA TRP A 163 -12.87 -3.21 -4.85
C TRP A 163 -13.53 -4.47 -4.28
N ASP A 164 -13.15 -4.85 -3.04
CA ASP A 164 -13.81 -5.91 -2.29
C ASP A 164 -15.10 -5.41 -1.64
N THR A 165 -16.23 -5.67 -2.28
CA THR A 165 -17.56 -5.21 -1.84
C THR A 165 -18.05 -5.89 -0.56
N ARG A 166 -17.45 -7.00 -0.13
CA ARG A 166 -17.84 -7.73 1.10
C ARG A 166 -17.57 -6.91 2.36
N LYS A 167 -16.58 -6.03 2.34
CA LYS A 167 -16.17 -5.16 3.46
C LYS A 167 -16.70 -3.72 3.35
N ARG A 168 -17.78 -3.48 2.60
CA ARG A 168 -18.24 -2.12 2.27
C ARG A 168 -18.55 -1.23 3.47
N ILE A 169 -19.09 -1.78 4.58
CA ILE A 169 -19.39 -1.00 5.79
C ILE A 169 -18.09 -0.54 6.46
N ILE A 170 -17.12 -1.43 6.60
CA ILE A 170 -15.79 -1.11 7.15
C ILE A 170 -15.12 -0.08 6.26
N PHE A 171 -15.14 -0.28 4.95
CA PHE A 171 -14.61 0.67 3.97
C PHE A 171 -15.23 2.06 4.11
N SER A 172 -16.56 2.16 4.16
CA SER A 172 -17.24 3.46 4.30
C SER A 172 -16.86 4.17 5.60
N THR A 173 -16.71 3.42 6.70
CA THR A 173 -16.30 3.96 7.99
C THR A 173 -14.85 4.44 7.98
N GLN A 174 -13.95 3.69 7.36
CA GLN A 174 -12.54 4.08 7.22
C GLN A 174 -12.38 5.28 6.28
N LEU A 175 -13.05 5.25 5.14
CA LEU A 175 -13.03 6.36 4.18
C LEU A 175 -13.51 7.66 4.84
N ALA A 176 -14.61 7.63 5.58
CA ALA A 176 -15.14 8.81 6.27
C ALA A 176 -14.17 9.43 7.29
N ARG A 177 -13.22 8.65 7.81
CA ARG A 177 -12.16 9.14 8.71
C ARG A 177 -11.02 9.82 7.98
N VAL A 178 -10.83 9.51 6.71
CA VAL A 178 -9.68 9.98 5.89
C VAL A 178 -10.08 11.15 5.01
N ASP A 179 -11.22 11.01 4.32
CA ASP A 179 -11.79 11.99 3.41
C ASP A 179 -13.28 11.69 3.15
N SER A 180 -14.00 12.67 2.61
CA SER A 180 -15.41 12.51 2.25
C SER A 180 -15.62 11.58 1.03
N SER A 181 -14.56 11.28 0.26
CA SER A 181 -14.66 10.50 -0.98
C SER A 181 -13.32 9.89 -1.41
N MET A 182 -13.39 8.84 -2.23
CA MET A 182 -12.19 8.29 -2.88
C MET A 182 -11.49 9.34 -3.76
N LEU A 183 -12.23 10.21 -4.43
CA LEU A 183 -11.64 11.30 -5.20
C LEU A 183 -10.79 12.23 -4.30
N GLY A 184 -11.26 12.51 -3.08
CA GLY A 184 -10.51 13.28 -2.10
C GLY A 184 -9.20 12.60 -1.70
N VAL A 185 -9.21 11.28 -1.53
CA VAL A 185 -8.00 10.48 -1.26
C VAL A 185 -7.00 10.59 -2.43
N LEU A 186 -7.46 10.45 -3.68
CA LEU A 186 -6.63 10.59 -4.88
C LEU A 186 -6.07 12.01 -5.03
N LYS A 187 -6.85 13.05 -4.74
CA LYS A 187 -6.42 14.45 -4.79
C LYS A 187 -5.35 14.81 -3.77
N LYS A 188 -5.19 14.03 -2.70
CA LYS A 188 -4.06 14.21 -1.76
C LYS A 188 -2.72 13.80 -2.37
N VAL A 189 -2.74 12.98 -3.42
CA VAL A 189 -1.54 12.57 -4.18
C VAL A 189 -1.33 13.51 -5.36
N ASP A 190 -2.37 13.72 -6.17
CA ASP A 190 -2.36 14.67 -7.28
C ASP A 190 -3.67 15.48 -7.29
N PRO A 191 -3.63 16.78 -6.94
CA PRO A 191 -4.80 17.64 -6.86
C PRO A 191 -5.58 17.78 -8.18
N THR A 192 -4.98 17.42 -9.31
CA THR A 192 -5.58 17.55 -10.63
C THR A 192 -6.57 16.42 -10.98
N PHE A 193 -6.65 15.37 -10.15
CA PHE A 193 -7.63 14.30 -10.36
C PHE A 193 -9.07 14.85 -10.36
N ARG A 194 -9.84 14.38 -11.35
CA ARG A 194 -11.27 14.68 -11.50
C ARG A 194 -12.01 13.43 -11.97
N ILE A 195 -13.29 13.29 -11.62
CA ILE A 195 -14.12 12.21 -12.13
C ILE A 195 -14.35 12.42 -13.64
N ARG A 196 -14.22 11.37 -14.44
CA ARG A 196 -14.55 11.38 -15.86
C ARG A 196 -16.07 11.50 -16.04
N GLN A 197 -16.54 12.47 -16.79
CA GLN A 197 -17.97 12.74 -16.92
C GLN A 197 -18.77 11.56 -17.48
N SER A 198 -18.18 10.81 -18.42
CA SER A 198 -18.79 9.63 -19.04
C SER A 198 -18.68 8.34 -18.21
N GLN A 199 -17.81 8.30 -17.21
CA GLN A 199 -17.49 7.09 -16.43
C GLN A 199 -17.26 7.45 -14.96
N LYS A 200 -18.32 7.34 -14.15
CA LYS A 200 -18.30 7.76 -12.73
C LYS A 200 -17.35 6.96 -11.84
N TYR A 201 -16.79 5.85 -12.31
CA TYR A 201 -15.85 4.98 -11.59
C TYR A 201 -14.41 5.23 -11.98
N THR A 202 -14.17 6.14 -12.92
CA THR A 202 -12.85 6.52 -13.42
C THR A 202 -12.52 7.93 -12.96
N ALA A 203 -11.38 8.09 -12.31
CA ALA A 203 -10.76 9.39 -12.09
C ALA A 203 -9.62 9.60 -13.08
N VAL A 204 -9.45 10.81 -13.58
CA VAL A 204 -8.38 11.17 -14.53
C VAL A 204 -7.67 12.43 -14.06
N ASN A 205 -6.34 12.44 -14.12
CA ASN A 205 -5.53 13.61 -13.83
C ASN A 205 -5.29 14.49 -15.09
N LYS A 206 -4.57 15.60 -14.93
CA LYS A 206 -4.22 16.51 -16.04
C LYS A 206 -3.37 15.85 -17.14
N ASP A 207 -2.56 14.86 -16.78
CA ASP A 207 -1.64 14.18 -17.69
C ASP A 207 -2.30 12.97 -18.39
N GLY A 208 -3.61 12.77 -18.16
CA GLY A 208 -4.40 11.69 -18.77
C GLY A 208 -4.16 10.33 -18.11
N PHE A 209 -3.58 10.28 -16.91
CA PHE A 209 -3.50 9.05 -16.12
C PHE A 209 -4.85 8.75 -15.49
N GLU A 210 -5.29 7.48 -15.58
CA GLU A 210 -6.60 7.04 -15.14
C GLU A 210 -6.51 6.11 -13.92
N VAL A 211 -7.45 6.28 -13.00
CA VAL A 211 -7.66 5.36 -11.87
C VAL A 211 -9.07 4.81 -12.01
N ASP A 212 -9.16 3.52 -12.29
CA ASP A 212 -10.42 2.81 -12.45
C ASP A 212 -10.75 2.00 -11.19
N ILE A 213 -11.94 2.24 -10.60
CA ILE A 213 -12.44 1.46 -9.48
C ILE A 213 -13.44 0.44 -10.01
N ILE A 214 -12.99 -0.79 -10.12
CA ILE A 214 -13.78 -1.91 -10.63
C ILE A 214 -14.51 -2.57 -9.46
N ARG A 215 -15.80 -2.84 -9.63
CA ARG A 215 -16.62 -3.60 -8.68
C ARG A 215 -16.85 -5.00 -9.23
N ARG A 216 -16.50 -6.00 -8.45
CA ARG A 216 -16.85 -7.39 -8.71
C ARG A 216 -17.34 -8.03 -7.44
N GLU A 217 -18.41 -8.79 -7.53
CA GLU A 217 -18.79 -9.74 -6.48
C GLU A 217 -18.03 -11.04 -6.72
N ARG A 218 -17.52 -11.64 -5.63
CA ARG A 218 -16.86 -12.94 -5.69
C ARG A 218 -17.89 -13.99 -6.13
N THR A 219 -17.53 -14.80 -7.11
CA THR A 219 -18.34 -15.93 -7.56
C THR A 219 -17.60 -17.24 -7.27
N GLY A 220 -18.22 -18.13 -6.49
CA GLY A 220 -17.74 -19.50 -6.28
C GLY A 220 -16.33 -19.60 -5.69
N ASP A 221 -15.51 -20.44 -6.31
CA ASP A 221 -14.18 -20.85 -5.84
C ASP A 221 -13.05 -19.93 -6.29
N ASP A 222 -13.31 -18.65 -6.48
CA ASP A 222 -12.23 -17.68 -6.79
C ASP A 222 -11.09 -17.83 -5.77
N PRO A 223 -9.84 -18.05 -6.19
CA PRO A 223 -8.71 -18.18 -5.28
C PRO A 223 -8.52 -16.93 -4.43
N HIS A 224 -7.94 -17.12 -3.24
CA HIS A 224 -7.62 -15.98 -2.39
C HIS A 224 -6.56 -15.11 -3.08
N PRO A 225 -6.71 -13.77 -3.01
CA PRO A 225 -5.69 -12.87 -3.55
C PRO A 225 -4.36 -13.09 -2.84
N ILE A 226 -3.29 -13.06 -3.62
CA ILE A 226 -1.92 -13.16 -3.13
C ILE A 226 -1.42 -11.75 -2.83
N LYS A 227 -0.73 -11.59 -1.71
CA LYS A 227 0.02 -10.38 -1.41
C LYS A 227 1.43 -10.57 -1.99
N LEU A 228 1.75 -9.83 -3.02
CA LEU A 228 3.08 -9.76 -3.61
C LEU A 228 3.70 -8.41 -3.27
N SER A 229 5.02 -8.38 -3.12
CA SER A 229 5.76 -7.16 -2.83
C SER A 229 6.51 -6.70 -4.06
N ASP A 230 6.45 -5.40 -4.37
CA ASP A 230 7.44 -4.72 -5.18
C ASP A 230 8.45 -4.04 -4.25
N ALA A 231 9.64 -3.69 -4.76
CA ALA A 231 10.73 -3.10 -3.99
C ALA A 231 10.36 -1.81 -3.22
N ASP A 232 9.33 -1.11 -3.65
CA ASP A 232 8.88 0.15 -3.07
C ASP A 232 7.47 0.07 -2.46
N GLU A 233 6.73 -1.04 -2.64
CA GLU A 233 5.31 -1.14 -2.26
C GLU A 233 4.83 -2.59 -2.11
N HIS A 234 3.90 -2.81 -1.17
CA HIS A 234 3.14 -4.07 -1.08
C HIS A 234 1.87 -3.99 -1.94
N LEU A 235 1.85 -4.74 -3.04
CA LEU A 235 0.70 -4.85 -3.91
C LEU A 235 -0.22 -6.01 -3.50
N ASN A 236 -1.44 -5.69 -3.12
CA ASN A 236 -2.50 -6.68 -3.10
C ASN A 236 -3.02 -6.87 -4.52
N THR A 237 -2.78 -8.04 -5.11
CA THR A 237 -3.21 -8.36 -6.47
C THR A 237 -3.99 -9.67 -6.54
N VAL A 238 -4.54 -9.99 -7.71
CA VAL A 238 -5.20 -11.29 -7.95
C VAL A 238 -4.17 -12.40 -8.12
N HIS A 239 -4.58 -13.64 -7.91
CA HIS A 239 -3.74 -14.81 -8.20
C HIS A 239 -3.35 -14.81 -9.68
N PRO A 240 -2.08 -15.13 -10.04
CA PRO A 240 -1.64 -15.12 -11.44
C PRO A 240 -2.47 -16.01 -12.36
N ALA A 241 -2.91 -17.18 -11.90
CA ALA A 241 -3.80 -18.06 -12.69
C ALA A 241 -5.18 -17.41 -12.96
N THR A 242 -5.71 -16.65 -12.00
CA THR A 242 -6.94 -15.87 -12.19
C THR A 242 -6.73 -14.76 -13.23
N PHE A 243 -5.57 -14.11 -13.20
CA PHE A 243 -5.20 -13.11 -14.20
C PHE A 243 -5.16 -13.72 -15.61
N VAL A 244 -4.49 -14.85 -15.77
CA VAL A 244 -4.40 -15.59 -17.06
C VAL A 244 -5.81 -15.93 -17.58
N ALA A 245 -6.64 -16.56 -16.71
CA ALA A 245 -8.01 -16.94 -17.08
C ALA A 245 -8.84 -15.71 -17.50
N PHE A 246 -8.76 -14.62 -16.75
CA PHE A 246 -9.47 -13.38 -17.04
C PHE A 246 -9.00 -12.75 -18.37
N LYS A 247 -7.69 -12.67 -18.60
CA LYS A 247 -7.14 -12.09 -19.85
C LYS A 247 -7.50 -12.91 -21.07
N ARG A 248 -7.45 -14.24 -20.99
CA ARG A 248 -7.91 -15.13 -22.08
C ARG A 248 -9.41 -14.97 -22.36
N TRP A 249 -10.23 -14.90 -21.30
CA TRP A 249 -11.65 -14.63 -21.45
C TRP A 249 -11.90 -13.28 -22.11
N MET A 250 -11.21 -12.21 -21.68
CA MET A 250 -11.33 -10.88 -22.31
C MET A 250 -10.93 -10.89 -23.79
N ALA A 251 -9.85 -11.57 -24.14
CA ALA A 251 -9.40 -11.71 -25.52
C ALA A 251 -10.42 -12.44 -26.41
N GLY A 252 -11.24 -13.32 -25.84
CA GLY A 252 -12.30 -14.05 -26.52
C GLY A 252 -13.60 -13.25 -26.72
N GLN A 253 -13.75 -12.06 -26.12
CA GLN A 253 -14.99 -11.29 -26.23
C GLN A 253 -15.16 -10.72 -27.66
N PRO A 254 -16.35 -10.84 -28.28
CA PRO A 254 -16.59 -10.36 -29.66
C PRO A 254 -16.30 -8.86 -29.84
N ASP A 255 -16.72 -8.06 -28.86
CA ASP A 255 -16.64 -6.59 -28.90
C ASP A 255 -15.29 -6.03 -28.38
N ARG A 256 -14.32 -6.92 -28.11
CA ARG A 256 -13.00 -6.50 -27.62
C ARG A 256 -12.21 -5.82 -28.74
N ASP A 257 -11.74 -4.60 -28.47
CA ASP A 257 -10.85 -3.87 -29.36
C ASP A 257 -9.66 -4.74 -29.81
N PRO A 258 -9.32 -4.83 -31.13
CA PRO A 258 -8.30 -5.73 -31.64
C PRO A 258 -6.90 -5.52 -31.03
N LEU A 259 -6.50 -4.27 -30.75
CA LEU A 259 -5.21 -3.97 -30.13
C LEU A 259 -5.19 -4.42 -28.68
N LYS A 260 -6.29 -4.19 -27.94
CA LYS A 260 -6.45 -4.67 -26.57
C LYS A 260 -6.51 -6.19 -26.52
N ARG A 261 -7.19 -6.85 -27.47
CA ARG A 261 -7.22 -8.31 -27.60
C ARG A 261 -5.83 -8.90 -27.72
N ARG A 262 -5.02 -8.37 -28.64
CA ARG A 262 -3.64 -8.81 -28.83
C ARG A 262 -2.81 -8.65 -27.55
N ARG A 263 -2.94 -7.51 -26.87
CA ARG A 263 -2.26 -7.26 -25.59
C ARG A 263 -2.72 -8.22 -24.48
N ASP A 264 -4.03 -8.49 -24.39
CA ASP A 264 -4.57 -9.44 -23.40
C ASP A 264 -3.98 -10.85 -23.58
N VAL A 265 -3.84 -11.32 -24.83
CA VAL A 265 -3.16 -12.61 -25.13
C VAL A 265 -1.70 -12.57 -24.70
N LEU A 266 -0.94 -11.54 -25.11
CA LEU A 266 0.47 -11.41 -24.74
C LEU A 266 0.68 -11.39 -23.22
N GLN A 267 -0.19 -10.69 -22.48
CA GLN A 267 -0.16 -10.64 -21.03
C GLN A 267 -0.49 -12.00 -20.40
N ALA A 268 -1.51 -12.69 -20.91
CA ALA A 268 -1.87 -14.02 -20.43
C ALA A 268 -0.73 -15.03 -20.64
N ASP A 269 -0.13 -15.04 -21.82
CA ASP A 269 0.96 -15.96 -22.16
C ASP A 269 2.22 -15.67 -21.32
N ALA A 270 2.55 -14.40 -21.13
CA ALA A 270 3.67 -14.01 -20.27
C ALA A 270 3.49 -14.50 -18.82
N VAL A 271 2.28 -14.31 -18.23
CA VAL A 271 1.99 -14.77 -16.86
C VAL A 271 1.90 -16.28 -16.78
N GLN A 272 1.41 -16.96 -17.82
CA GLN A 272 1.41 -18.43 -17.88
C GLN A 272 2.83 -18.98 -17.79
N VAL A 273 3.78 -18.41 -18.53
CA VAL A 273 5.20 -18.80 -18.45
C VAL A 273 5.78 -18.53 -17.06
N LEU A 274 5.39 -17.43 -16.41
CA LEU A 274 5.81 -17.16 -15.02
C LEU A 274 5.34 -18.25 -14.06
N LEU A 275 4.07 -18.66 -14.16
CA LEU A 275 3.52 -19.74 -13.33
C LEU A 275 4.24 -21.07 -13.53
N GLU A 276 4.54 -21.42 -14.76
CA GLU A 276 5.14 -22.71 -15.10
C GLU A 276 6.62 -22.79 -14.73
N GLN A 277 7.37 -21.71 -14.86
CA GLN A 277 8.83 -21.74 -14.79
C GLN A 277 9.42 -21.03 -13.56
N TYR A 278 8.73 -20.02 -13.00
CA TYR A 278 9.30 -19.13 -11.98
C TYR A 278 8.48 -19.06 -10.68
N LEU A 279 7.20 -19.44 -10.72
CA LEU A 279 6.31 -19.36 -9.57
C LEU A 279 5.60 -20.69 -9.29
N PRO A 280 6.31 -21.84 -9.19
CA PRO A 280 5.67 -23.15 -9.00
C PRO A 280 5.02 -23.29 -7.62
N GLN A 281 5.33 -22.38 -6.68
CA GLN A 281 4.79 -22.37 -5.31
C GLN A 281 3.51 -21.56 -5.17
N VAL A 282 3.02 -20.90 -6.23
CA VAL A 282 1.87 -19.97 -6.22
C VAL A 282 0.62 -20.61 -6.80
#